data_32b50915dd97f3016deda6bd1b1eff5d
#
_entry.id   32b50915dd97f3016deda6bd1b1eff5d
#
_cell.length_a   1.000
_cell.length_b   1.000
_cell.length_c   1.000
_cell.angle_alpha   90.00
_cell.angle_beta   90.00
_cell.angle_gamma   90.00
#
_symmetry.space_group_name_H-M   'P 1'
#
loop_
_entity.id
_entity.type
_entity.pdbx_description
1 polymer ?
#
loop_
_entity_poly.entity_id
_entity_poly.type
_entity_poly.pdbx_seq_one_letter_code
_entity_poly.pdbx_strand_id
1 'polypeptide(L)'
;MFTISTHNGGSQAHRGHNIRDKRCVSKDQNIIPDGEHESWIDIKPRDAYDQIFGDAIRAYNARQTRAERMVVDYYKQMCQAKQKHAVYELIAGVYSKGDDVIPPLVAKQILRQYVDEWSKRNPHLRLIGAYWHNDERDSQMHVHLDYVPFADGYTRGMQRQNGLVKALGQQGFLKDGRDTAQILWERAENKALEDICAQFGIQIE
;
A
#
# COMPACT_ATOMS: atom_id res chain seq x y z
N MET A 1 -3.69 -15.99 22.58
CA MET A 1 -2.88 -16.17 21.35
C MET A 1 -3.23 -15.07 20.39
N PHE A 2 -2.21 -14.40 19.82
CA PHE A 2 -2.40 -13.31 18.86
C PHE A 2 -1.70 -13.63 17.55
N THR A 3 -2.23 -13.13 16.46
CA THR A 3 -1.62 -13.30 15.14
C THR A 3 -1.66 -11.99 14.37
N ILE A 4 -0.75 -11.84 13.43
CA ILE A 4 -0.73 -10.71 12.50
C ILE A 4 -0.83 -11.21 11.07
N SER A 5 -1.23 -10.33 10.19
CA SER A 5 -1.14 -10.56 8.75
C SER A 5 -0.73 -9.27 8.06
N THR A 6 0.25 -9.39 7.16
CA THR A 6 0.43 -8.40 6.09
C THR A 6 0.32 -9.16 4.78
N HIS A 7 -0.62 -8.81 3.95
CA HIS A 7 -0.80 -9.46 2.66
C HIS A 7 -1.13 -8.43 1.58
N ASN A 8 -0.68 -8.72 0.40
CA ASN A 8 -1.03 -7.91 -0.75
C ASN A 8 -2.49 -8.19 -1.12
N GLY A 9 -3.35 -7.17 -1.02
CA GLY A 9 -4.79 -7.24 -1.26
C GLY A 9 -5.17 -7.55 -2.70
N GLY A 10 -4.38 -8.40 -3.36
CA GLY A 10 -4.69 -8.91 -4.69
C GLY A 10 -4.40 -7.97 -5.84
N SER A 11 -3.55 -7.03 -5.75
CA SER A 11 -3.01 -6.31 -6.89
C SER A 11 -3.43 -4.86 -7.13
N GLN A 12 -4.70 -4.52 -7.06
CA GLN A 12 -5.14 -3.14 -7.30
C GLN A 12 -5.98 -2.63 -6.13
N ALA A 13 -5.53 -1.52 -5.55
CA ALA A 13 -6.25 -0.84 -4.50
C ALA A 13 -7.69 -0.50 -4.92
N HIS A 14 -8.65 -0.84 -4.07
CA HIS A 14 -10.06 -0.54 -4.28
C HIS A 14 -10.47 0.67 -3.44
N ARG A 15 -9.94 1.85 -3.80
CA ARG A 15 -10.13 3.09 -3.04
C ARG A 15 -11.60 3.36 -2.66
N GLY A 16 -12.58 3.04 -3.51
CA GLY A 16 -14.00 3.25 -3.20
C GLY A 16 -14.47 2.45 -1.98
N HIS A 17 -13.98 1.20 -1.82
CA HIS A 17 -14.20 0.39 -0.63
C HIS A 17 -13.44 0.99 0.57
N ASN A 18 -12.18 1.33 0.38
CA ASN A 18 -11.30 1.80 1.45
C ASN A 18 -11.79 3.10 2.10
N ILE A 19 -12.28 4.08 1.32
CA ILE A 19 -12.85 5.34 1.84
C ILE A 19 -14.32 5.23 2.25
N ARG A 20 -14.92 4.04 2.19
CA ARG A 20 -16.36 3.82 2.45
C ARG A 20 -17.24 4.69 1.57
N ASP A 21 -16.94 4.78 0.25
CA ASP A 21 -17.82 5.46 -0.70
C ASP A 21 -19.23 4.85 -0.64
N LYS A 22 -20.25 5.71 -0.57
CA LYS A 22 -21.65 5.27 -0.41
C LYS A 22 -22.11 4.25 -1.45
N ARG A 23 -21.57 4.31 -2.68
CA ARG A 23 -21.90 3.37 -3.77
C ARG A 23 -21.28 2.00 -3.57
N CYS A 24 -20.16 1.93 -2.85
CA CYS A 24 -19.51 0.67 -2.50
C CYS A 24 -20.15 0.07 -1.26
N VAL A 25 -20.31 0.86 -0.19
CA VAL A 25 -20.93 0.43 1.08
C VAL A 25 -22.35 -0.13 0.86
N SER A 26 -23.18 0.52 0.03
CA SER A 26 -24.55 0.07 -0.24
C SER A 26 -24.66 -1.31 -0.92
N LYS A 27 -23.57 -1.83 -1.46
CA LYS A 27 -23.49 -3.11 -2.16
C LYS A 27 -22.77 -4.20 -1.38
N ASP A 28 -22.02 -3.81 -0.37
CA ASP A 28 -21.18 -4.72 0.41
C ASP A 28 -21.85 -5.05 1.74
N GLN A 29 -22.43 -6.25 1.82
CA GLN A 29 -23.14 -6.75 3.02
C GLN A 29 -22.18 -7.03 4.19
N ASN A 30 -20.88 -7.10 3.94
CA ASN A 30 -19.87 -7.29 4.99
C ASN A 30 -19.66 -6.03 5.82
N ILE A 31 -19.88 -4.85 5.26
CA ILE A 31 -19.71 -3.58 5.97
C ILE A 31 -20.85 -3.36 6.97
N ILE A 32 -20.50 -3.00 8.19
CA ILE A 32 -21.42 -2.61 9.25
C ILE A 32 -21.71 -1.10 9.10
N PRO A 33 -22.95 -0.67 8.80
CA PRO A 33 -23.23 0.73 8.44
C PRO A 33 -22.79 1.79 9.47
N ASP A 34 -22.88 1.44 10.76
CA ASP A 34 -22.51 2.33 11.87
C ASP A 34 -21.18 1.91 12.54
N GLY A 35 -20.38 1.08 11.84
CA GLY A 35 -19.08 0.64 12.32
C GLY A 35 -18.02 1.72 12.22
N GLU A 36 -16.92 1.55 12.95
CA GLU A 36 -15.84 2.52 13.03
C GLU A 36 -14.86 2.36 11.86
N HIS A 37 -14.60 3.44 11.14
CA HIS A 37 -13.54 3.51 10.16
C HIS A 37 -12.92 4.91 10.12
N GLU A 38 -11.66 5.00 9.70
CA GLU A 38 -10.95 6.28 9.59
C GLU A 38 -10.04 6.29 8.36
N SER A 39 -10.02 7.43 7.67
CA SER A 39 -9.01 7.71 6.65
C SER A 39 -7.87 8.50 7.27
N TRP A 40 -6.74 7.86 7.53
CA TRP A 40 -5.56 8.52 8.11
C TRP A 40 -4.72 9.23 7.06
N ILE A 41 -4.68 8.69 5.85
CA ILE A 41 -4.06 9.27 4.66
C ILE A 41 -5.00 9.04 3.49
N ASP A 42 -5.28 10.09 2.70
CA ASP A 42 -6.08 10.00 1.48
C ASP A 42 -5.61 11.02 0.45
N ILE A 43 -4.62 10.64 -0.35
CA ILE A 43 -4.10 11.41 -1.47
C ILE A 43 -4.70 10.84 -2.75
N LYS A 44 -5.29 11.68 -3.59
CA LYS A 44 -5.83 11.21 -4.87
C LYS A 44 -4.70 10.63 -5.72
N PRO A 45 -4.89 9.43 -6.33
CA PRO A 45 -3.83 8.79 -7.10
C PRO A 45 -3.23 9.67 -8.20
N ARG A 46 -4.03 10.50 -8.87
CA ARG A 46 -3.55 11.41 -9.90
C ARG A 46 -2.60 12.46 -9.34
N ASP A 47 -2.95 13.06 -8.19
CA ASP A 47 -2.12 14.06 -7.53
C ASP A 47 -0.78 13.44 -7.06
N ALA A 48 -0.84 12.20 -6.55
CA ALA A 48 0.36 11.45 -6.17
C ALA A 48 1.27 11.18 -7.38
N TYR A 49 0.70 10.81 -8.53
CA TYR A 49 1.46 10.60 -9.76
C TYR A 49 2.15 11.88 -10.24
N ASP A 50 1.48 13.02 -10.15
CA ASP A 50 2.07 14.31 -10.50
C ASP A 50 3.23 14.68 -9.57
N GLN A 51 3.08 14.41 -8.27
CA GLN A 51 4.15 14.61 -7.28
C GLN A 51 5.35 13.68 -7.50
N ILE A 52 5.13 12.41 -7.79
CA ILE A 52 6.19 11.39 -7.89
C ILE A 52 6.89 11.46 -9.24
N PHE A 53 6.15 11.63 -10.34
CA PHE A 53 6.65 11.46 -11.70
C PHE A 53 6.70 12.74 -12.53
N GLY A 54 6.10 13.85 -12.06
CA GLY A 54 5.96 15.08 -12.82
C GLY A 54 7.28 15.60 -13.37
N ASP A 55 8.35 15.65 -12.57
CA ASP A 55 9.68 16.06 -13.02
C ASP A 55 10.26 15.13 -14.09
N ALA A 56 10.12 13.82 -13.90
CA ALA A 56 10.59 12.82 -14.86
C ALA A 56 9.82 12.90 -16.19
N ILE A 57 8.51 13.19 -16.14
CA ILE A 57 7.67 13.40 -17.32
C ILE A 57 8.14 14.66 -18.06
N ARG A 58 8.31 15.77 -17.36
CA ARG A 58 8.80 17.03 -17.96
C ARG A 58 10.16 16.84 -18.63
N ALA A 59 11.12 16.24 -17.92
CA ALA A 59 12.45 15.97 -18.45
C ALA A 59 12.45 14.99 -19.63
N TYR A 60 11.55 14.00 -19.63
CA TYR A 60 11.39 13.08 -20.75
C TYR A 60 10.78 13.78 -21.97
N ASN A 61 9.68 14.52 -21.79
CA ASN A 61 8.97 15.20 -22.86
C ASN A 61 9.83 16.28 -23.54
N ALA A 62 10.65 17.00 -22.77
CA ALA A 62 11.56 18.02 -23.31
C ALA A 62 12.57 17.47 -24.33
N ARG A 63 12.83 16.15 -24.33
CA ARG A 63 13.74 15.49 -25.27
C ARG A 63 13.03 14.90 -26.48
N GLN A 64 11.68 14.95 -26.51
CA GLN A 64 10.92 14.38 -27.62
C GLN A 64 10.70 15.40 -28.73
N THR A 65 10.97 14.98 -29.96
CA THR A 65 10.71 15.79 -31.15
C THR A 65 9.36 15.49 -31.79
N ARG A 66 8.70 14.41 -31.35
CA ARG A 66 7.41 13.94 -31.87
C ARG A 66 6.37 13.89 -30.78
N ALA A 67 5.22 14.53 -30.99
CA ALA A 67 4.16 14.62 -29.99
C ALA A 67 3.62 13.24 -29.53
N GLU A 68 3.55 12.28 -30.45
CA GLU A 68 3.07 10.91 -30.18
C GLU A 68 3.99 10.12 -29.20
N ARG A 69 5.22 10.59 -28.97
CA ARG A 69 6.15 10.00 -28.00
C ARG A 69 6.09 10.65 -26.64
N MET A 70 5.38 11.76 -26.52
CA MET A 70 5.25 12.47 -25.25
C MET A 70 4.31 11.71 -24.29
N VAL A 71 4.65 11.71 -23.01
CA VAL A 71 3.79 11.21 -21.94
C VAL A 71 2.84 12.36 -21.54
N VAL A 72 1.57 12.23 -21.89
CA VAL A 72 0.53 13.22 -21.60
C VAL A 72 -0.14 12.93 -20.26
N ASP A 73 -0.49 11.66 -20.01
CA ASP A 73 -1.17 11.21 -18.78
C ASP A 73 -0.58 9.87 -18.33
N TYR A 74 0.43 9.92 -17.49
CA TYR A 74 1.11 8.73 -17.02
C TYR A 74 0.26 7.88 -16.09
N TYR A 75 -0.57 8.50 -15.25
CA TYR A 75 -1.50 7.76 -14.41
C TYR A 75 -2.48 6.91 -15.24
N LYS A 76 -3.10 7.52 -16.27
CA LYS A 76 -3.99 6.80 -17.18
C LYS A 76 -3.28 5.66 -17.91
N GLN A 77 -2.01 5.86 -18.33
CA GLN A 77 -1.20 4.80 -18.95
C GLN A 77 -1.01 3.62 -18.00
N MET A 78 -0.76 3.88 -16.71
CA MET A 78 -0.60 2.83 -15.72
C MET A 78 -1.92 2.11 -15.40
N CYS A 79 -3.05 2.82 -15.35
CA CYS A 79 -4.37 2.18 -15.21
C CYS A 79 -4.71 1.22 -16.36
N GLN A 80 -4.14 1.44 -17.54
CA GLN A 80 -4.34 0.60 -18.73
C GLN A 80 -3.26 -0.48 -18.91
N ALA A 81 -2.23 -0.48 -18.08
CA ALA A 81 -1.13 -1.44 -18.19
C ALA A 81 -1.58 -2.85 -17.77
N LYS A 82 -1.24 -3.87 -18.56
CA LYS A 82 -1.64 -5.26 -18.29
C LYS A 82 -0.81 -5.96 -17.20
N GLN A 83 0.41 -5.50 -16.97
CA GLN A 83 1.39 -6.15 -16.08
C GLN A 83 1.78 -5.30 -14.87
N LYS A 84 1.14 -4.16 -14.70
CA LYS A 84 1.43 -3.22 -13.62
C LYS A 84 0.13 -2.63 -13.11
N HIS A 85 0.13 -2.29 -11.83
CA HIS A 85 -0.98 -1.55 -11.24
C HIS A 85 -0.57 -0.09 -11.04
N ALA A 86 -1.52 0.81 -11.26
CA ALA A 86 -1.31 2.22 -10.98
C ALA A 86 -1.12 2.44 -9.46
N VAL A 87 -1.91 1.74 -8.67
CA VAL A 87 -1.84 1.76 -7.20
C VAL A 87 -1.89 0.33 -6.70
N TYR A 88 -1.00 -0.01 -5.79
CA TYR A 88 -0.94 -1.29 -5.11
C TYR A 88 -1.52 -1.16 -3.71
N GLU A 89 -1.94 -2.26 -3.13
CA GLU A 89 -2.48 -2.31 -1.78
C GLU A 89 -1.73 -3.34 -0.94
N LEU A 90 -1.49 -2.99 0.32
CA LEU A 90 -1.13 -3.92 1.39
C LEU A 90 -2.20 -3.83 2.47
N ILE A 91 -2.71 -4.95 2.94
CA ILE A 91 -3.62 -5.00 4.09
C ILE A 91 -2.82 -5.51 5.28
N ALA A 92 -2.83 -4.76 6.38
CA ALA A 92 -2.16 -5.13 7.62
C ALA A 92 -3.17 -5.21 8.76
N GLY A 93 -3.14 -6.30 9.53
CA GLY A 93 -4.06 -6.50 10.64
C GLY A 93 -3.40 -7.19 11.83
N VAL A 94 -3.97 -6.94 13.01
CA VAL A 94 -3.60 -7.59 14.27
C VAL A 94 -4.85 -8.28 14.80
N TYR A 95 -4.77 -9.59 15.00
CA TYR A 95 -5.94 -10.43 15.23
C TYR A 95 -5.83 -11.18 16.57
N SER A 96 -6.96 -11.22 17.28
CA SER A 96 -7.14 -12.08 18.44
C SER A 96 -7.48 -13.50 18.01
N LYS A 97 -6.95 -14.50 18.71
CA LYS A 97 -7.22 -15.91 18.46
C LYS A 97 -7.61 -16.59 19.78
N GLY A 98 -8.75 -17.27 19.79
CA GLY A 98 -9.31 -17.88 20.98
C GLY A 98 -9.88 -16.85 21.96
N ASP A 99 -9.70 -17.06 23.25
CA ASP A 99 -10.24 -16.22 24.32
C ASP A 99 -9.43 -14.95 24.61
N ASP A 100 -8.24 -14.85 24.04
CA ASP A 100 -7.41 -13.65 24.19
C ASP A 100 -7.94 -12.55 23.29
N VAL A 101 -8.20 -11.37 23.85
CA VAL A 101 -8.71 -10.21 23.13
C VAL A 101 -7.69 -9.07 23.23
N ILE A 102 -7.27 -8.56 22.10
CA ILE A 102 -6.49 -7.31 22.05
C ILE A 102 -7.48 -6.16 22.26
N PRO A 103 -7.25 -5.29 23.25
CA PRO A 103 -8.10 -4.11 23.40
C PRO A 103 -8.12 -3.28 22.10
N PRO A 104 -9.29 -2.88 21.60
CA PRO A 104 -9.42 -2.20 20.31
C PRO A 104 -8.52 -0.97 20.18
N LEU A 105 -8.38 -0.19 21.24
CA LEU A 105 -7.50 0.97 21.25
C LEU A 105 -6.03 0.60 21.05
N VAL A 106 -5.58 -0.51 21.65
CA VAL A 106 -4.19 -0.99 21.51
C VAL A 106 -3.94 -1.47 20.08
N ALA A 107 -4.84 -2.26 19.50
CA ALA A 107 -4.72 -2.69 18.11
C ALA A 107 -4.67 -1.50 17.14
N LYS A 108 -5.51 -0.48 17.37
CA LYS A 108 -5.50 0.76 16.58
C LYS A 108 -4.19 1.53 16.70
N GLN A 109 -3.62 1.62 17.91
CA GLN A 109 -2.34 2.28 18.15
C GLN A 109 -1.17 1.55 17.45
N ILE A 110 -1.16 0.22 17.50
CA ILE A 110 -0.18 -0.61 16.78
C ILE A 110 -0.25 -0.35 15.29
N LEU A 111 -1.44 -0.41 14.69
CA LEU A 111 -1.63 -0.16 13.26
C LEU A 111 -1.28 1.28 12.89
N ARG A 112 -1.57 2.25 13.76
CA ARG A 112 -1.19 3.64 13.54
C ARG A 112 0.32 3.83 13.52
N GLN A 113 1.05 3.27 14.48
CA GLN A 113 2.51 3.30 14.49
C GLN A 113 3.09 2.63 13.25
N TYR A 114 2.53 1.48 12.84
CA TYR A 114 2.95 0.78 11.63
C TYR A 114 2.84 1.67 10.38
N VAL A 115 1.75 2.43 10.26
CA VAL A 115 1.53 3.41 9.17
C VAL A 115 2.53 4.58 9.27
N ASP A 116 2.71 5.15 10.46
CA ASP A 116 3.58 6.32 10.67
C ASP A 116 5.05 6.01 10.33
N GLU A 117 5.47 4.76 10.52
CA GLU A 117 6.82 4.30 10.18
C GLU A 117 6.99 3.82 8.73
N TRP A 118 5.92 3.83 7.91
CA TRP A 118 5.94 3.31 6.54
C TRP A 118 7.04 3.92 5.67
N SER A 119 7.15 5.24 5.63
CA SER A 119 8.10 5.93 4.74
C SER A 119 9.56 5.62 5.06
N LYS A 120 9.87 5.30 6.32
CA LYS A 120 11.21 4.89 6.77
C LYS A 120 11.56 3.49 6.27
N ARG A 121 10.59 2.56 6.33
CA ARG A 121 10.78 1.19 5.85
C ARG A 121 10.70 1.09 4.32
N ASN A 122 9.88 1.94 3.70
CA ASN A 122 9.51 1.85 2.28
C ASN A 122 9.80 3.13 1.50
N PRO A 123 11.08 3.56 1.38
CA PRO A 123 11.45 4.83 0.73
C PRO A 123 11.09 4.90 -0.77
N HIS A 124 10.87 3.77 -1.44
CA HIS A 124 10.48 3.69 -2.85
C HIS A 124 9.01 3.26 -3.08
N LEU A 125 8.22 3.13 -2.00
CA LEU A 125 6.79 2.84 -2.06
C LEU A 125 6.03 4.01 -1.42
N ARG A 126 5.62 4.98 -2.25
CA ARG A 126 4.93 6.18 -1.75
C ARG A 126 3.54 5.81 -1.25
N LEU A 127 3.32 5.87 0.06
CA LEU A 127 2.01 5.72 0.67
C LEU A 127 1.11 6.89 0.25
N ILE A 128 -0.08 6.59 -0.26
CA ILE A 128 -1.07 7.56 -0.71
C ILE A 128 -2.42 7.37 -0.05
N GLY A 129 -2.66 6.21 0.55
CA GLY A 129 -3.84 5.90 1.33
C GLY A 129 -3.49 5.07 2.55
N ALA A 130 -4.14 5.37 3.68
CA ALA A 130 -4.13 4.54 4.86
C ALA A 130 -5.53 4.61 5.49
N TYR A 131 -6.26 3.52 5.41
CA TYR A 131 -7.67 3.44 5.79
C TYR A 131 -7.84 2.36 6.84
N TRP A 132 -8.09 2.78 8.07
CA TRP A 132 -8.34 1.89 9.19
C TRP A 132 -9.81 1.49 9.23
N HIS A 133 -10.05 0.19 9.37
CA HIS A 133 -11.38 -0.40 9.41
C HIS A 133 -11.57 -1.27 10.66
N ASN A 134 -12.69 -1.05 11.33
CA ASN A 134 -13.25 -1.87 12.41
C ASN A 134 -14.77 -2.03 12.19
N ASP A 135 -15.17 -2.03 10.93
CA ASP A 135 -16.56 -2.01 10.49
C ASP A 135 -16.91 -3.17 9.56
N GLU A 136 -16.16 -4.25 9.57
CA GLU A 136 -16.40 -5.44 8.76
C GLU A 136 -16.78 -6.65 9.61
N ARG A 137 -17.82 -7.40 9.18
CA ARG A 137 -18.38 -8.54 9.91
C ARG A 137 -17.43 -9.74 9.96
N ASP A 138 -16.76 -10.00 8.86
CA ASP A 138 -15.91 -11.18 8.67
C ASP A 138 -14.42 -10.88 8.92
N SER A 139 -14.09 -9.68 9.36
CA SER A 139 -12.72 -9.26 9.61
C SER A 139 -12.58 -8.55 10.96
N GLN A 140 -11.42 -8.73 11.58
CA GLN A 140 -11.03 -7.93 12.74
C GLN A 140 -10.34 -6.65 12.24
N MET A 141 -9.93 -5.78 13.17
CA MET A 141 -9.28 -4.52 12.84
C MET A 141 -8.10 -4.68 11.91
N HIS A 142 -8.12 -3.90 10.84
CA HIS A 142 -7.04 -3.87 9.85
C HIS A 142 -6.92 -2.47 9.24
N VAL A 143 -5.83 -2.27 8.50
CA VAL A 143 -5.59 -1.06 7.73
C VAL A 143 -5.26 -1.42 6.28
N HIS A 144 -5.93 -0.77 5.34
CA HIS A 144 -5.57 -0.79 3.94
C HIS A 144 -4.53 0.29 3.66
N LEU A 145 -3.45 -0.08 3.02
CA LEU A 145 -2.31 0.76 2.69
C LEU A 145 -2.16 0.83 1.17
N ASP A 146 -2.69 1.90 0.58
CA ASP A 146 -2.57 2.16 -0.85
C ASP A 146 -1.24 2.83 -1.15
N TYR A 147 -0.43 2.27 -2.05
CA TYR A 147 0.88 2.81 -2.36
C TYR A 147 1.21 2.80 -3.86
N VAL A 148 2.07 3.73 -4.25
CA VAL A 148 2.62 3.83 -5.61
C VAL A 148 4.10 3.51 -5.56
N PRO A 149 4.56 2.42 -6.20
CA PRO A 149 5.98 2.12 -6.29
C PRO A 149 6.64 3.03 -7.33
N PHE A 150 7.83 3.52 -7.02
CA PHE A 150 8.64 4.26 -7.97
C PHE A 150 10.10 3.84 -7.89
N ALA A 151 10.74 3.77 -9.03
CA ALA A 151 12.15 3.45 -9.12
C ALA A 151 12.85 4.39 -10.10
N ASP A 152 14.10 4.67 -9.80
CA ASP A 152 14.96 5.57 -10.58
C ASP A 152 15.93 4.79 -11.49
N GLY A 153 16.66 5.52 -12.35
CA GLY A 153 17.72 4.94 -13.16
C GLY A 153 17.21 4.03 -14.28
N TYR A 154 16.08 4.35 -14.90
CA TYR A 154 15.67 3.71 -16.14
C TYR A 154 16.40 4.31 -17.32
N THR A 155 16.94 3.46 -18.19
CA THR A 155 17.65 3.87 -19.41
C THR A 155 16.72 4.08 -20.60
N ARG A 156 15.52 3.51 -20.56
CA ARG A 156 14.47 3.66 -21.58
C ARG A 156 13.26 4.35 -21.02
N GLY A 157 12.69 5.31 -21.74
CA GLY A 157 11.54 6.10 -21.29
C GLY A 157 11.96 7.20 -20.31
N MET A 158 11.13 7.42 -19.30
CA MET A 158 11.40 8.32 -18.18
C MET A 158 12.48 7.71 -17.28
N GLN A 159 13.31 8.53 -16.65
CA GLN A 159 14.31 8.04 -15.69
C GLN A 159 13.69 7.49 -14.40
N ARG A 160 12.56 8.05 -13.97
CA ARG A 160 11.73 7.53 -12.88
C ARG A 160 10.45 6.97 -13.45
N GLN A 161 10.09 5.73 -13.06
CA GLN A 161 8.89 5.05 -13.52
C GLN A 161 8.24 4.25 -12.39
N ASN A 162 6.94 3.96 -12.51
CA ASN A 162 6.27 2.95 -11.71
C ASN A 162 6.85 1.57 -12.04
N GLY A 163 7.31 0.86 -11.03
CA GLY A 163 7.87 -0.48 -11.20
C GLY A 163 8.21 -1.14 -9.87
N LEU A 164 7.31 -2.00 -9.38
CA LEU A 164 7.38 -2.60 -8.05
C LEU A 164 8.70 -3.37 -7.82
N VAL A 165 9.03 -4.31 -8.71
CA VAL A 165 10.23 -5.15 -8.54
C VAL A 165 11.50 -4.31 -8.47
N LYS A 166 11.63 -3.28 -9.31
CA LYS A 166 12.81 -2.40 -9.29
C LYS A 166 12.81 -1.49 -8.06
N ALA A 167 11.65 -1.00 -7.61
CA ALA A 167 11.51 -0.22 -6.39
C ALA A 167 11.95 -1.04 -5.17
N LEU A 168 11.47 -2.28 -5.06
CA LEU A 168 11.88 -3.21 -4.00
C LEU A 168 13.37 -3.53 -4.07
N GLY A 169 13.91 -3.73 -5.27
CA GLY A 169 15.35 -3.94 -5.46
C GLY A 169 16.19 -2.74 -4.99
N GLN A 170 15.73 -1.51 -5.19
CA GLN A 170 16.39 -0.31 -4.68
C GLN A 170 16.31 -0.16 -3.15
N GLN A 171 15.40 -0.87 -2.50
CA GLN A 171 15.29 -1.00 -1.04
C GLN A 171 16.08 -2.18 -0.49
N GLY A 172 16.77 -2.96 -1.35
CA GLY A 172 17.57 -4.11 -0.94
C GLY A 172 16.89 -5.46 -1.06
N PHE A 173 15.61 -5.51 -1.47
CA PHE A 173 14.91 -6.78 -1.67
C PHE A 173 15.21 -7.33 -3.07
N LEU A 174 16.18 -8.22 -3.14
CA LEU A 174 16.58 -8.89 -4.37
C LEU A 174 16.07 -10.34 -4.36
N LYS A 175 15.66 -10.84 -5.52
CA LYS A 175 15.25 -12.24 -5.64
C LYS A 175 16.36 -13.17 -5.12
N ASP A 176 15.99 -14.09 -4.23
CA ASP A 176 16.89 -15.12 -3.70
C ASP A 176 16.24 -16.50 -3.87
N GLY A 177 16.86 -17.33 -4.65
CA GLY A 177 16.35 -18.67 -4.96
C GLY A 177 14.90 -18.63 -5.51
N ARG A 178 13.96 -19.20 -4.75
CA ARG A 178 12.52 -19.21 -5.09
C ARG A 178 11.78 -17.97 -4.58
N ASP A 179 12.36 -17.24 -3.63
CA ASP A 179 11.73 -16.07 -3.03
C ASP A 179 11.88 -14.84 -3.95
N THR A 180 10.76 -14.29 -4.36
CA THR A 180 10.74 -13.05 -5.14
C THR A 180 11.04 -11.85 -4.24
N ALA A 181 11.44 -10.71 -4.82
CA ALA A 181 11.61 -9.46 -4.10
C ALA A 181 10.36 -9.09 -3.28
N GLN A 182 9.18 -9.37 -3.80
CA GLN A 182 7.92 -9.10 -3.14
C GLN A 182 7.71 -10.00 -1.92
N ILE A 183 7.98 -11.30 -2.02
CA ILE A 183 7.89 -12.24 -0.88
C ILE A 183 8.85 -11.82 0.24
N LEU A 184 10.08 -11.45 -0.10
CA LEU A 184 11.06 -10.99 0.88
C LEU A 184 10.63 -9.69 1.56
N TRP A 185 10.05 -8.76 0.82
CA TRP A 185 9.50 -7.51 1.34
C TRP A 185 8.29 -7.78 2.25
N GLU A 186 7.34 -8.60 1.84
CA GLU A 186 6.16 -8.97 2.66
C GLU A 186 6.57 -9.60 3.99
N ARG A 187 7.58 -10.47 3.99
CA ARG A 187 8.15 -11.02 5.23
C ARG A 187 8.76 -9.94 6.12
N ALA A 188 9.44 -8.96 5.54
CA ALA A 188 10.01 -7.84 6.30
C ALA A 188 8.91 -6.94 6.88
N GLU A 189 7.82 -6.71 6.15
CA GLU A 189 6.67 -5.94 6.65
C GLU A 189 5.91 -6.71 7.76
N ASN A 190 5.76 -8.03 7.64
CA ASN A 190 5.26 -8.87 8.73
C ASN A 190 6.12 -8.73 9.97
N LYS A 191 7.45 -8.86 9.82
CA LYS A 191 8.37 -8.72 10.94
C LYS A 191 8.32 -7.34 11.59
N ALA A 192 8.19 -6.28 10.81
CA ALA A 192 8.03 -4.92 11.33
C ALA A 192 6.74 -4.77 12.17
N LEU A 193 5.63 -5.36 11.71
CA LEU A 193 4.38 -5.33 12.47
C LEU A 193 4.50 -6.15 13.77
N GLU A 194 5.14 -7.32 13.72
CA GLU A 194 5.45 -8.15 14.90
C GLU A 194 6.28 -7.37 15.93
N ASP A 195 7.34 -6.68 15.47
CA ASP A 195 8.22 -5.89 16.35
C ASP A 195 7.47 -4.73 17.01
N ILE A 196 6.52 -4.11 16.31
CA ILE A 196 5.64 -3.09 16.89
C ILE A 196 4.72 -3.74 17.93
N CYS A 197 4.09 -4.87 17.65
CA CYS A 197 3.26 -5.60 18.62
C CYS A 197 4.03 -5.88 19.92
N ALA A 198 5.28 -6.32 19.80
CA ALA A 198 6.14 -6.59 20.97
C ALA A 198 6.38 -5.34 21.83
N GLN A 199 6.46 -4.13 21.23
CA GLN A 199 6.59 -2.87 21.98
C GLN A 199 5.35 -2.58 22.85
N PHE A 200 4.18 -3.08 22.45
CA PHE A 200 2.92 -3.01 23.20
C PHE A 200 2.70 -4.21 24.14
N GLY A 201 3.70 -5.08 24.31
CA GLY A 201 3.62 -6.27 25.15
C GLY A 201 2.78 -7.40 24.56
N ILE A 202 2.48 -7.34 23.25
CA ILE A 202 1.72 -8.37 22.53
C ILE A 202 2.71 -9.31 21.85
N GLN A 203 2.64 -10.59 22.22
CA GLN A 203 3.45 -11.65 21.61
C GLN A 203 2.66 -12.34 20.49
N ILE A 204 3.27 -12.43 19.33
CA ILE A 204 2.71 -13.09 18.15
C ILE A 204 3.23 -14.53 18.10
N GLU A 205 2.35 -15.46 17.77
CA GLU A 205 2.66 -16.90 17.61
C GLU A 205 2.53 -17.34 16.15
#